data_a29f80829fdd3c4c0b928d0a8d0aeb30
#
_entry.id   a29f80829fdd3c4c0b928d0a8d0aeb30
#
_cell.length_a   1.000
_cell.length_b   1.000
_cell.length_c   1.000
_cell.angle_alpha   90.00
_cell.angle_beta   90.00
_cell.angle_gamma   90.00
#
_symmetry.space_group_name_H-M   'P 1'
#
loop_
_entity.id
_entity.type
_entity.pdbx_description
1 polymer ?
#
loop_
_entity_poly.entity_id
_entity_poly.type
_entity_poly.pdbx_seq_one_letter_code
_entity_poly.pdbx_strand_id
1 'polypeptide(L)'
;TTKGSFEDRYLQMQTLIEGKSAYLQVIEQFSVDSVEALYDTLNTLVALGAEGLILHRRTAVYTPGRNPNVMKLKPYLDAEATVIGYVAGKGQFAGKMGALRVQTPEGRIFSIGTGFNLAERQHPPAIGTLITYKYLGLTVNGLPRFASYLRIRTDIVPEDKEVKE
;
A
#
# COMPACT_ATOMS: atom_id res chain seq x y z
N THR A 1 -0.63 0.34 33.93
CA THR A 1 -1.25 0.99 32.75
C THR A 1 -0.83 2.45 32.78
N THR A 2 0.07 2.81 31.90
CA THR A 2 0.52 4.19 31.71
C THR A 2 -0.64 5.04 31.20
N LYS A 3 -1.09 5.97 32.02
CA LYS A 3 -2.05 7.00 31.64
C LYS A 3 -1.31 8.07 30.81
N GLY A 4 -2.03 8.78 29.96
CA GLY A 4 -1.49 9.88 29.16
C GLY A 4 -1.45 9.61 27.65
N SER A 5 -1.03 10.59 26.89
CA SER A 5 -0.86 10.56 25.44
C SER A 5 0.27 9.60 25.01
N PHE A 6 0.41 9.34 23.72
CA PHE A 6 1.57 8.61 23.21
C PHE A 6 2.87 9.32 23.58
N GLU A 7 2.91 10.65 23.44
CA GLU A 7 4.08 11.46 23.77
C GLU A 7 4.47 11.36 25.23
N ASP A 8 3.50 11.47 26.16
CA ASP A 8 3.76 11.32 27.61
C ASP A 8 4.36 9.96 27.95
N ARG A 9 3.81 8.90 27.35
CA ARG A 9 4.31 7.52 27.58
C ARG A 9 5.69 7.32 26.97
N TYR A 10 5.97 7.93 25.83
CA TYR A 10 7.27 7.86 25.19
C TYR A 10 8.36 8.53 26.04
N LEU A 11 8.09 9.73 26.55
CA LEU A 11 8.99 10.45 27.48
C LEU A 11 9.24 9.68 28.77
N GLN A 12 8.18 9.10 29.35
CA GLN A 12 8.32 8.23 30.54
C GLN A 12 9.20 7.02 30.23
N MET A 13 9.04 6.37 29.07
CA MET A 13 9.84 5.23 28.68
C MET A 13 11.32 5.62 28.51
N GLN A 14 11.62 6.76 27.86
CA GLN A 14 12.99 7.29 27.76
C GLN A 14 13.63 7.42 29.13
N THR A 15 12.97 8.10 30.06
CA THR A 15 13.47 8.29 31.44
C THR A 15 13.67 6.97 32.19
N LEU A 16 12.79 5.97 31.96
CA LEU A 16 12.89 4.67 32.61
C LEU A 16 14.04 3.81 32.07
N ILE A 17 14.42 3.96 30.82
CA ILE A 17 15.42 3.13 30.14
C ILE A 17 16.80 3.77 30.16
N GLU A 18 16.89 5.10 30.23
CA GLU A 18 18.13 5.85 30.20
C GLU A 18 19.13 5.33 31.26
N GLY A 19 20.32 4.94 30.79
CA GLY A 19 21.40 4.45 31.63
C GLY A 19 21.16 3.09 32.31
N LYS A 20 20.05 2.39 32.06
CA LYS A 20 19.72 1.13 32.74
C LYS A 20 20.46 -0.08 32.17
N SER A 21 20.72 -0.13 30.89
CA SER A 21 21.38 -1.26 30.25
C SER A 21 21.88 -0.91 28.83
N ALA A 22 23.03 -1.46 28.45
CA ALA A 22 23.52 -1.36 27.08
C ALA A 22 22.68 -2.17 26.07
N TYR A 23 21.82 -3.07 26.55
CA TYR A 23 20.96 -3.90 25.72
C TYR A 23 19.54 -3.30 25.50
N LEU A 24 19.23 -2.18 26.14
CA LEU A 24 17.94 -1.50 26.01
C LEU A 24 18.13 -0.18 25.30
N GLN A 25 17.46 -0.04 24.16
CA GLN A 25 17.43 1.20 23.39
C GLN A 25 15.99 1.62 23.14
N VAL A 26 15.72 2.91 23.27
CA VAL A 26 14.45 3.49 22.87
C VAL A 26 14.51 3.72 21.38
N ILE A 27 13.49 3.23 20.66
CA ILE A 27 13.33 3.53 19.22
C ILE A 27 13.08 5.01 19.07
N GLU A 28 13.92 5.68 18.28
CA GLU A 28 13.79 7.11 18.03
C GLU A 28 12.43 7.45 17.43
N GLN A 29 11.84 8.54 17.93
CA GLN A 29 10.61 9.13 17.40
C GLN A 29 10.92 10.56 16.95
N PHE A 30 10.40 10.92 15.81
CA PHE A 30 10.52 12.26 15.26
C PHE A 30 9.19 12.73 14.69
N SER A 31 9.02 14.05 14.58
CA SER A 31 7.87 14.67 13.94
C SER A 31 8.26 15.19 12.57
N VAL A 32 7.30 15.22 11.65
CA VAL A 32 7.44 15.83 10.32
C VAL A 32 6.35 16.89 10.15
N ASP A 33 6.69 17.96 9.47
CA ASP A 33 5.82 19.14 9.38
C ASP A 33 4.89 19.11 8.16
N SER A 34 5.13 18.21 7.21
CA SER A 34 4.31 18.08 6.01
C SER A 34 4.21 16.63 5.54
N VAL A 35 3.24 16.39 4.66
CA VAL A 35 3.08 15.08 3.99
C VAL A 35 4.27 14.80 3.06
N GLU A 36 4.78 15.81 2.40
CA GLU A 36 5.96 15.73 1.53
C GLU A 36 7.18 15.27 2.34
N ALA A 37 7.48 15.95 3.46
CA ALA A 37 8.57 15.58 4.35
C ALA A 37 8.43 14.16 4.91
N LEU A 38 7.19 13.71 5.15
CA LEU A 38 6.92 12.33 5.57
C LEU A 38 7.30 11.32 4.48
N TYR A 39 6.94 11.58 3.21
CA TYR A 39 7.30 10.69 2.11
C TYR A 39 8.79 10.74 1.78
N ASP A 40 9.45 11.88 1.89
CA ASP A 40 10.91 12.00 1.71
C ASP A 40 11.64 11.19 2.79
N THR A 41 11.19 11.29 4.03
CA THR A 41 11.73 10.48 5.14
C THR A 41 11.50 8.98 4.90
N LEU A 42 10.29 8.60 4.47
CA LEU A 42 9.98 7.21 4.11
C LEU A 42 10.94 6.68 3.04
N ASN A 43 11.11 7.43 1.95
CA ASN A 43 11.97 7.04 0.84
C ASN A 43 13.44 6.92 1.27
N THR A 44 13.92 7.86 2.07
CA THR A 44 15.28 7.84 2.63
C THR A 44 15.51 6.60 3.48
N LEU A 45 14.62 6.30 4.42
CA LEU A 45 14.77 5.14 5.29
C LEU A 45 14.62 3.81 4.55
N VAL A 46 13.72 3.75 3.57
CA VAL A 46 13.57 2.56 2.71
C VAL A 46 14.83 2.33 1.86
N ALA A 47 15.47 3.38 1.34
CA ALA A 47 16.76 3.27 0.64
C ALA A 47 17.88 2.74 1.56
N LEU A 48 17.77 2.95 2.87
CA LEU A 48 18.67 2.40 3.89
C LEU A 48 18.26 0.99 4.35
N GLY A 49 17.22 0.38 3.76
CA GLY A 49 16.78 -0.98 4.05
C GLY A 49 15.62 -1.11 5.03
N ALA A 50 15.00 -0.01 5.45
CA ALA A 50 13.79 -0.08 6.29
C ALA A 50 12.58 -0.57 5.47
N GLU A 51 11.66 -1.29 6.12
CA GLU A 51 10.39 -1.72 5.50
C GLU A 51 9.38 -0.56 5.31
N GLY A 52 9.53 0.51 6.07
CA GLY A 52 8.62 1.64 6.13
C GLY A 52 8.59 2.30 7.51
N LEU A 53 7.56 3.09 7.77
CA LEU A 53 7.38 3.84 9.01
C LEU A 53 6.16 3.36 9.80
N ILE A 54 6.23 3.52 11.12
CA ILE A 54 5.06 3.41 12.01
C ILE A 54 4.70 4.82 12.46
N LEU A 55 3.51 5.26 12.12
CA LEU A 55 3.00 6.57 12.49
C LEU A 55 2.14 6.45 13.75
N HIS A 56 2.42 7.26 14.74
CA HIS A 56 1.62 7.36 15.96
C HIS A 56 0.96 8.75 16.05
N ARG A 57 -0.31 8.80 16.40
CA ARG A 57 -0.94 10.06 16.76
C ARG A 57 -0.41 10.49 18.12
N ARG A 58 0.32 11.61 18.16
CA ARG A 58 1.03 12.13 19.34
C ARG A 58 0.14 12.22 20.59
N THR A 59 -1.08 12.72 20.44
CA THR A 59 -2.05 12.94 21.53
C THR A 59 -2.89 11.72 21.89
N ALA A 60 -2.71 10.58 21.22
CA ALA A 60 -3.56 9.41 21.42
C ALA A 60 -3.27 8.72 22.76
N VAL A 61 -4.31 8.41 23.50
CA VAL A 61 -4.25 7.49 24.65
C VAL A 61 -4.03 6.06 24.17
N TYR A 62 -3.47 5.22 25.04
CA TYR A 62 -3.29 3.81 24.71
C TYR A 62 -4.65 3.12 24.56
N THR A 63 -4.81 2.42 23.46
CA THR A 63 -5.97 1.58 23.18
C THR A 63 -5.47 0.21 22.74
N PRO A 64 -5.81 -0.89 23.42
CA PRO A 64 -5.41 -2.21 23.03
C PRO A 64 -6.05 -2.61 21.68
N GLY A 65 -5.34 -3.45 20.91
CA GLY A 65 -5.83 -3.93 19.64
C GLY A 65 -5.62 -2.97 18.47
N ARG A 66 -6.28 -3.27 17.36
CA ARG A 66 -6.16 -2.47 16.12
C ARG A 66 -6.97 -1.18 16.23
N ASN A 67 -6.34 -0.04 16.03
CA ASN A 67 -6.98 1.28 16.11
C ASN A 67 -6.35 2.27 15.11
N PRO A 68 -7.06 3.36 14.75
CA PRO A 68 -6.62 4.31 13.73
C PRO A 68 -5.50 5.26 14.19
N ASN A 69 -5.10 5.22 15.47
CA ASN A 69 -4.05 6.09 15.99
C ASN A 69 -2.63 5.56 15.74
N VAL A 70 -2.52 4.32 15.24
CA VAL A 70 -1.26 3.70 14.84
C VAL A 70 -1.41 3.19 13.41
N MET A 71 -0.60 3.71 12.51
CA MET A 71 -0.64 3.36 11.09
C MET A 71 0.73 2.90 10.61
N LYS A 72 0.73 1.92 9.69
CA LYS A 72 1.93 1.53 8.96
C LYS A 72 1.96 2.26 7.62
N LEU A 73 3.02 3.02 7.39
CA LEU A 73 3.29 3.64 6.11
C LEU A 73 4.41 2.85 5.42
N LYS A 74 4.11 2.31 4.24
CA LYS A 74 5.06 1.57 3.41
C LYS A 74 5.08 2.16 2.01
N PRO A 75 6.22 2.10 1.31
CA PRO A 75 6.25 2.51 -0.09
C PRO A 75 5.36 1.57 -0.91
N TYR A 76 4.62 2.14 -1.82
CA TYR A 76 3.98 1.39 -2.89
C TYR A 76 4.83 1.47 -4.14
N LEU A 77 4.97 0.34 -4.82
CA LEU A 77 5.41 0.27 -6.21
C LEU A 77 4.18 0.29 -7.10
N ASP A 78 4.30 0.82 -8.28
CA ASP A 78 3.27 0.72 -9.31
C ASP A 78 3.81 -0.01 -10.53
N ALA A 79 2.91 -0.65 -11.26
CA ALA A 79 3.21 -1.35 -12.50
C ALA A 79 1.94 -1.44 -13.34
N GLU A 80 2.10 -1.96 -14.56
CA GLU A 80 1.05 -2.07 -15.53
C GLU A 80 0.72 -3.52 -15.85
N ALA A 81 -0.53 -3.74 -16.18
CA ALA A 81 -1.00 -5.04 -16.65
C ALA A 81 -2.21 -4.87 -17.58
N THR A 82 -2.36 -5.80 -18.50
CA THR A 82 -3.50 -5.86 -19.40
C THR A 82 -4.64 -6.66 -18.78
N VAL A 83 -5.85 -6.15 -18.86
CA VAL A 83 -7.07 -6.86 -18.43
C VAL A 83 -7.31 -8.03 -19.37
N ILE A 84 -7.38 -9.24 -18.84
CA ILE A 84 -7.65 -10.47 -19.61
C ILE A 84 -8.97 -11.15 -19.22
N GLY A 85 -9.66 -10.65 -18.22
CA GLY A 85 -10.95 -11.20 -17.78
C GLY A 85 -11.40 -10.64 -16.44
N TYR A 86 -12.51 -11.20 -15.94
CA TYR A 86 -13.15 -10.81 -14.70
C TYR A 86 -13.39 -12.01 -13.78
N VAL A 87 -13.36 -11.74 -12.49
CA VAL A 87 -13.81 -12.65 -11.45
C VAL A 87 -15.13 -12.12 -10.92
N ALA A 88 -16.15 -12.97 -10.86
CA ALA A 88 -17.46 -12.59 -10.35
C ALA A 88 -17.40 -12.17 -8.87
N GLY A 89 -18.12 -11.11 -8.52
CA GLY A 89 -18.25 -10.66 -7.15
C GLY A 89 -19.10 -11.58 -6.29
N LYS A 90 -18.82 -11.60 -4.98
CA LYS A 90 -19.57 -12.35 -3.97
C LYS A 90 -20.09 -11.42 -2.89
N GLY A 91 -21.11 -11.85 -2.15
CA GLY A 91 -21.69 -11.06 -1.06
C GLY A 91 -22.22 -9.71 -1.57
N GLN A 92 -21.75 -8.61 -1.01
CA GLN A 92 -22.15 -7.24 -1.38
C GLN A 92 -21.83 -6.87 -2.86
N PHE A 93 -20.98 -7.64 -3.53
CA PHE A 93 -20.61 -7.46 -4.93
C PHE A 93 -21.24 -8.50 -5.87
N ALA A 94 -22.22 -9.27 -5.40
CA ALA A 94 -22.96 -10.21 -6.25
C ALA A 94 -23.57 -9.48 -7.47
N GLY A 95 -23.44 -10.07 -8.66
CA GLY A 95 -23.88 -9.45 -9.92
C GLY A 95 -22.94 -8.35 -10.47
N LYS A 96 -21.80 -8.10 -9.84
CA LYS A 96 -20.80 -7.13 -10.28
C LYS A 96 -19.42 -7.78 -10.36
N MET A 97 -18.43 -7.07 -10.88
CA MET A 97 -17.05 -7.50 -10.87
C MET A 97 -16.51 -7.58 -9.44
N GLY A 98 -15.99 -8.73 -9.04
CA GLY A 98 -15.27 -8.93 -7.79
C GLY A 98 -13.80 -8.58 -7.91
N ALA A 99 -13.15 -8.99 -9.02
CA ALA A 99 -11.76 -8.68 -9.33
C ALA A 99 -11.52 -8.64 -10.85
N LEU A 100 -10.53 -7.85 -11.28
CA LEU A 100 -9.94 -7.98 -12.61
C LEU A 100 -8.97 -9.16 -12.62
N ARG A 101 -9.00 -9.95 -13.68
CA ARG A 101 -7.93 -10.87 -14.02
C ARG A 101 -7.03 -10.17 -15.02
N VAL A 102 -5.74 -10.07 -14.69
CA VAL A 102 -4.78 -9.27 -15.46
C VAL A 102 -3.53 -10.06 -15.78
N GLN A 103 -2.81 -9.63 -16.84
CA GLN A 103 -1.53 -10.18 -17.26
C GLN A 103 -0.50 -9.06 -17.35
N THR A 104 0.67 -9.28 -16.73
CA THR A 104 1.82 -8.36 -16.86
C THR A 104 2.50 -8.52 -18.22
N PRO A 105 3.35 -7.56 -18.64
CA PRO A 105 4.15 -7.68 -19.87
C PRO A 105 5.01 -8.95 -19.92
N GLU A 106 5.47 -9.45 -18.75
CA GLU A 106 6.25 -10.68 -18.63
C GLU A 106 5.37 -11.96 -18.66
N GLY A 107 4.07 -11.81 -18.92
CA GLY A 107 3.14 -12.93 -19.03
C GLY A 107 2.58 -13.48 -17.72
N ARG A 108 2.87 -12.86 -16.58
CA ARG A 108 2.35 -13.31 -15.26
C ARG A 108 0.89 -12.93 -15.11
N ILE A 109 0.07 -13.88 -14.66
CA ILE A 109 -1.37 -13.71 -14.48
C ILE A 109 -1.72 -13.70 -12.99
N PHE A 110 -2.51 -12.72 -12.57
CA PHE A 110 -3.05 -12.63 -11.21
C PHE A 110 -4.37 -11.86 -11.20
N SER A 111 -4.97 -11.70 -10.00
CA SER A 111 -6.24 -10.99 -9.86
C SER A 111 -6.10 -9.78 -8.95
N ILE A 112 -6.73 -8.66 -9.32
CA ILE A 112 -6.81 -7.43 -8.55
C ILE A 112 -8.24 -7.24 -8.09
N GLY A 113 -8.49 -7.37 -6.77
CA GLY A 113 -9.83 -7.28 -6.18
C GLY A 113 -10.09 -5.99 -5.39
N THR A 114 -9.08 -5.12 -5.25
CA THR A 114 -9.15 -3.88 -4.47
C THR A 114 -8.82 -2.66 -5.31
N GLY A 115 -9.14 -1.47 -4.79
CA GLY A 115 -8.90 -0.20 -5.49
C GLY A 115 -10.09 0.29 -6.33
N PHE A 116 -11.15 -0.49 -6.45
CA PHE A 116 -12.33 -0.15 -7.25
C PHE A 116 -13.42 0.50 -6.41
N ASN A 117 -14.03 1.53 -6.95
CA ASN A 117 -15.31 2.04 -6.47
C ASN A 117 -16.49 1.20 -7.03
N LEU A 118 -17.72 1.53 -6.62
CA LEU A 118 -18.89 0.76 -7.02
C LEU A 118 -19.22 0.90 -8.51
N ALA A 119 -19.02 2.07 -9.09
CA ALA A 119 -19.26 2.33 -10.52
C ALA A 119 -18.28 1.53 -11.40
N GLU A 120 -17.02 1.48 -11.02
CA GLU A 120 -15.99 0.68 -11.70
C GLU A 120 -16.24 -0.82 -11.59
N ARG A 121 -16.90 -1.29 -10.54
CA ARG A 121 -17.33 -2.69 -10.44
C ARG A 121 -18.54 -3.01 -11.32
N GLN A 122 -19.40 -2.03 -11.59
CA GLN A 122 -20.54 -2.16 -12.48
C GLN A 122 -20.13 -2.06 -13.97
N HIS A 123 -19.15 -1.21 -14.26
CA HIS A 123 -18.62 -0.94 -15.59
C HIS A 123 -17.09 -1.08 -15.55
N PRO A 124 -16.58 -2.32 -15.44
CA PRO A 124 -15.14 -2.53 -15.32
C PRO A 124 -14.40 -2.18 -16.60
N PRO A 125 -13.08 -1.89 -16.51
CA PRO A 125 -12.23 -1.72 -17.67
C PRO A 125 -12.38 -2.90 -18.64
N ALA A 126 -12.52 -2.61 -19.94
CA ALA A 126 -12.69 -3.65 -20.96
C ALA A 126 -11.51 -4.62 -21.02
N ILE A 127 -11.74 -5.84 -21.49
CA ILE A 127 -10.67 -6.80 -21.79
C ILE A 127 -9.77 -6.20 -22.86
N GLY A 128 -8.45 -6.33 -22.70
CA GLY A 128 -7.44 -5.69 -23.55
C GLY A 128 -6.99 -4.30 -23.05
N THR A 129 -7.69 -3.70 -22.09
CA THR A 129 -7.30 -2.40 -21.53
C THR A 129 -6.04 -2.53 -20.68
N LEU A 130 -5.08 -1.61 -20.87
CA LEU A 130 -3.93 -1.45 -20.00
C LEU A 130 -4.33 -0.65 -18.75
N ILE A 131 -3.99 -1.16 -17.59
CA ILE A 131 -4.25 -0.51 -16.30
C ILE A 131 -2.97 -0.32 -15.50
N THR A 132 -2.95 0.67 -14.63
CA THR A 132 -1.95 0.83 -13.58
C THR A 132 -2.50 0.29 -12.27
N TYR A 133 -1.69 -0.48 -11.56
CA TYR A 133 -1.97 -0.95 -10.21
C TYR A 133 -0.79 -0.70 -9.30
N LYS A 134 -1.05 -0.51 -8.01
CA LYS A 134 -0.02 -0.41 -6.97
C LYS A 134 0.10 -1.70 -6.18
N TYR A 135 1.30 -1.97 -5.64
CA TYR A 135 1.57 -3.17 -4.85
C TYR A 135 2.69 -2.94 -3.83
N LEU A 136 2.84 -3.84 -2.84
CA LEU A 136 3.83 -3.73 -1.75
C LEU A 136 5.06 -4.64 -1.93
N GLY A 137 5.48 -4.89 -3.14
CA GLY A 137 6.58 -5.81 -3.46
C GLY A 137 6.07 -7.14 -4.03
N LEU A 138 6.98 -8.07 -4.29
CA LEU A 138 6.67 -9.34 -4.95
C LEU A 138 6.69 -10.50 -3.96
N THR A 139 5.96 -11.55 -4.29
CA THR A 139 6.08 -12.87 -3.65
C THR A 139 7.33 -13.58 -4.17
N VAL A 140 7.70 -14.71 -3.55
CA VAL A 140 8.78 -15.59 -4.03
C VAL A 140 8.57 -16.02 -5.49
N ASN A 141 7.30 -16.17 -5.91
CA ASN A 141 6.93 -16.51 -7.29
C ASN A 141 6.84 -15.28 -8.21
N GLY A 142 7.26 -14.11 -7.77
CA GLY A 142 7.26 -12.88 -8.54
C GLY A 142 5.88 -12.27 -8.76
N LEU A 143 4.83 -12.69 -8.03
CA LEU A 143 3.51 -12.08 -8.11
C LEU A 143 3.40 -10.87 -7.18
N PRO A 144 2.69 -9.80 -7.59
CA PRO A 144 2.49 -8.61 -6.77
C PRO A 144 1.74 -8.94 -5.47
N ARG A 145 2.27 -8.45 -4.34
CA ARG A 145 1.61 -8.54 -3.03
C ARG A 145 0.67 -7.37 -2.82
N PHE A 146 -0.56 -7.66 -2.42
CA PHE A 146 -1.59 -6.65 -2.13
C PHE A 146 -1.86 -5.71 -3.32
N ALA A 147 -1.88 -6.25 -4.54
CA ALA A 147 -2.18 -5.50 -5.75
C ALA A 147 -3.52 -4.78 -5.63
N SER A 148 -3.54 -3.50 -5.97
CA SER A 148 -4.72 -2.61 -5.89
C SER A 148 -4.78 -1.74 -7.14
N TYR A 149 -5.92 -1.73 -7.81
CA TYR A 149 -6.16 -0.92 -8.99
C TYR A 149 -5.98 0.58 -8.69
N LEU A 150 -5.41 1.32 -9.61
CA LEU A 150 -5.28 2.77 -9.56
C LEU A 150 -6.10 3.46 -10.65
N ARG A 151 -5.86 3.10 -11.92
CA ARG A 151 -6.49 3.77 -13.08
C ARG A 151 -6.32 2.97 -14.38
N ILE A 152 -7.11 3.30 -15.38
CA ILE A 152 -6.84 2.95 -16.77
C ILE A 152 -5.66 3.81 -17.27
N ARG A 153 -4.77 3.25 -18.07
CA ARG A 153 -3.75 3.98 -18.82
C ARG A 153 -4.34 4.46 -20.14
N THR A 154 -4.52 5.78 -20.25
CA THR A 154 -5.06 6.43 -21.46
C THR A 154 -4.00 7.11 -22.32
N ASP A 155 -2.78 7.18 -21.81
CA ASP A 155 -1.65 7.90 -22.38
C ASP A 155 -0.78 7.04 -23.32
N ILE A 156 -1.09 5.75 -23.47
CA ILE A 156 -0.49 4.88 -24.47
C ILE A 156 -1.54 4.60 -25.54
N VAL A 157 -1.45 5.29 -26.65
CA VAL A 157 -2.12 4.88 -27.89
C VAL A 157 -1.41 3.60 -28.34
N PRO A 158 -2.11 2.47 -28.56
CA PRO A 158 -1.46 1.29 -29.14
C PRO A 158 -0.86 1.72 -30.47
N GLU A 159 0.46 1.52 -30.65
CA GLU A 159 1.03 1.58 -32.00
C GLU A 159 0.26 0.57 -32.85
N ASP A 160 -0.45 1.07 -33.86
CA ASP A 160 -1.11 0.24 -34.84
C ASP A 160 -0.05 -0.73 -35.40
N LYS A 161 -0.25 -2.02 -35.10
CA LYS A 161 0.51 -3.05 -35.79
C LYS A 161 0.11 -2.94 -37.26
N GLU A 162 0.98 -2.28 -38.09
CA GLU A 162 0.87 -2.37 -39.52
C GLU A 162 0.79 -3.83 -39.89
N VAL A 163 -0.39 -4.24 -40.32
CA VAL A 163 -0.60 -5.51 -41.01
C VAL A 163 0.14 -5.36 -42.32
N LYS A 164 1.34 -5.92 -42.44
CA LYS A 164 1.99 -6.11 -43.71
C LYS A 164 1.19 -7.19 -44.47
N GLU A 165 0.53 -6.74 -45.53
CA GLU A 165 0.03 -7.59 -46.61
C GLU A 165 1.15 -8.41 -47.28
#